data_29aaa1f27046fe822a83fae1b95e309b
#
_entry.id   29aaa1f27046fe822a83fae1b95e309b
#
_cell.length_a   1.000
_cell.length_b   1.000
_cell.length_c   1.000
_cell.angle_alpha   90.00
_cell.angle_beta   90.00
_cell.angle_gamma   90.00
#
_symmetry.space_group_name_H-M   'P 1'
#
loop_
_entity.id
_entity.type
_entity.pdbx_description
1 polymer ?
#
loop_
_entity_poly.entity_id
_entity_poly.type
_entity_poly.pdbx_seq_one_letter_code
_entity_poly.pdbx_strand_id
1 'polypeptide(L)'
;MKDRPPTPPGQERWDRRMDMPLTVTSLVFLGSYAMRILGRDLPSGWRDVCLALTFGSWIVFVVDYAVRLRLSGLGPLRFVRRHFLDTVVLILPLLRPLRVVTAYDRAQRRQQEPRLTLYARVMAYAGLSATLLGFAGALTVYDVEYGAPGASIVTFGDAAWWACATLATVGYGDVVPVTPAGRVVAVGMMACGLALLGAVTGSFSSWLIQVFRREGEEG
;
A
#
# COMPACT_ATOMS: atom_id res chain seq x y z
N MET A 1 -18.54 12.03 -16.04
CA MET A 1 -17.56 10.93 -15.95
C MET A 1 -16.83 10.93 -17.29
N LYS A 2 -15.65 11.61 -17.36
CA LYS A 2 -14.92 11.80 -18.64
C LYS A 2 -14.38 10.44 -19.09
N ASP A 3 -14.69 10.06 -20.31
CA ASP A 3 -14.25 8.85 -20.98
C ASP A 3 -12.73 8.69 -20.88
N ARG A 4 -12.29 7.69 -20.14
CA ARG A 4 -10.88 7.26 -20.20
C ARG A 4 -10.67 6.63 -21.57
N PRO A 5 -9.76 7.16 -22.40
CA PRO A 5 -9.43 6.48 -23.64
C PRO A 5 -8.95 5.05 -23.33
N PRO A 6 -9.31 4.08 -24.17
CA PRO A 6 -8.99 2.68 -23.98
C PRO A 6 -7.48 2.50 -23.82
N THR A 7 -7.09 1.67 -22.85
CA THR A 7 -5.68 1.31 -22.67
C THR A 7 -5.18 0.53 -23.90
N PRO A 8 -3.95 0.78 -24.38
CA PRO A 8 -3.41 0.05 -25.52
C PRO A 8 -3.43 -1.46 -25.26
N PRO A 9 -3.80 -2.31 -26.23
CA PRO A 9 -3.95 -3.76 -26.04
C PRO A 9 -2.65 -4.46 -25.61
N GLY A 10 -1.49 -3.85 -25.88
CA GLY A 10 -0.19 -4.32 -25.39
C GLY A 10 -0.03 -4.12 -23.88
N GLN A 11 -0.49 -3.00 -23.35
CA GLN A 11 -0.43 -2.68 -21.91
C GLN A 11 -1.35 -3.62 -21.11
N GLU A 12 -2.56 -3.89 -21.60
CA GLU A 12 -3.48 -4.82 -20.91
C GLU A 12 -2.94 -6.26 -20.84
N ARG A 13 -2.28 -6.73 -21.90
CA ARG A 13 -1.64 -8.06 -21.91
C ARG A 13 -0.48 -8.13 -20.95
N TRP A 14 0.32 -7.07 -20.88
CA TRP A 14 1.44 -6.96 -19.93
C TRP A 14 0.92 -6.97 -18.49
N ASP A 15 -0.05 -6.13 -18.18
CA ASP A 15 -0.64 -6.02 -16.84
C ASP A 15 -1.18 -7.38 -16.35
N ARG A 16 -1.90 -8.11 -17.20
CA ARG A 16 -2.40 -9.45 -16.85
C ARG A 16 -1.30 -10.47 -16.58
N ARG A 17 -0.18 -10.40 -17.29
CA ARG A 17 0.95 -11.33 -17.08
C ARG A 17 1.77 -10.99 -15.86
N MET A 18 1.92 -9.71 -15.56
CA MET A 18 2.78 -9.22 -14.48
C MET A 18 2.07 -9.10 -13.13
N ASP A 19 0.75 -9.23 -13.06
CA ASP A 19 0.00 -9.11 -11.80
C ASP A 19 0.50 -10.07 -10.71
N MET A 20 0.55 -11.36 -11.01
CA MET A 20 1.02 -12.38 -10.06
C MET A 20 2.51 -12.22 -9.70
N PRO A 21 3.44 -12.13 -10.66
CA PRO A 21 4.85 -11.90 -10.36
C PRO A 21 5.08 -10.66 -9.50
N LEU A 22 4.42 -9.54 -9.80
CA LEU A 22 4.59 -8.29 -9.04
C LEU A 22 4.00 -8.39 -7.62
N THR A 23 2.91 -9.15 -7.45
CA THR A 23 2.34 -9.41 -6.12
C THR A 23 3.30 -10.23 -5.27
N VAL A 24 3.86 -11.30 -5.83
CA VAL A 24 4.88 -12.11 -5.14
C VAL A 24 6.11 -11.26 -4.83
N THR A 25 6.58 -10.47 -5.79
CA THR A 25 7.72 -9.56 -5.58
C THR A 25 7.46 -8.55 -4.46
N SER A 26 6.23 -8.02 -4.32
CA SER A 26 5.90 -7.11 -3.22
C SER A 26 5.91 -7.79 -1.85
N LEU A 27 5.47 -9.05 -1.78
CA LEU A 27 5.54 -9.83 -0.53
C LEU A 27 6.98 -10.21 -0.18
N VAL A 28 7.78 -10.61 -1.17
CA VAL A 28 9.22 -10.87 -0.99
C VAL A 28 9.93 -9.60 -0.53
N PHE A 29 9.63 -8.46 -1.13
CA PHE A 29 10.16 -7.16 -0.70
C PHE A 29 9.81 -6.88 0.75
N LEU A 30 8.54 -6.99 1.13
CA LEU A 30 8.10 -6.71 2.50
C LEU A 30 8.72 -7.68 3.51
N GLY A 31 8.78 -8.97 3.18
CA GLY A 31 9.39 -9.99 4.04
C GLY A 31 10.90 -9.80 4.21
N SER A 32 11.64 -9.55 3.12
CA SER A 32 13.08 -9.30 3.18
C SER A 32 13.40 -7.99 3.91
N TYR A 33 12.60 -6.95 3.71
CA TYR A 33 12.73 -5.68 4.41
C TYR A 33 12.46 -5.84 5.91
N ALA A 34 11.38 -6.55 6.29
CA ALA A 34 11.07 -6.85 7.68
C ALA A 34 12.18 -7.67 8.35
N MET A 35 12.66 -8.73 7.67
CA MET A 35 13.73 -9.58 8.20
C MET A 35 15.04 -8.79 8.41
N ARG A 36 15.38 -7.87 7.52
CA ARG A 36 16.54 -7.00 7.65
C ARG A 36 16.45 -6.06 8.86
N ILE A 37 15.27 -5.50 9.11
CA ILE A 37 15.05 -4.50 10.16
C ILE A 37 14.88 -5.16 11.52
N LEU A 38 14.12 -6.24 11.61
CA LEU A 38 13.85 -6.93 12.87
C LEU A 38 14.97 -7.90 13.26
N GLY A 39 15.64 -8.49 12.27
CA GLY A 39 16.73 -9.47 12.48
C GLY A 39 18.11 -8.81 12.54
N ARG A 40 18.30 -7.82 13.40
CA ARG A 40 19.59 -7.10 13.52
C ARG A 40 20.75 -7.99 14.00
N ASP A 41 20.44 -9.05 14.73
CA ASP A 41 21.39 -10.03 15.24
C ASP A 41 21.70 -11.18 14.24
N LEU A 42 21.14 -11.12 13.03
CA LEU A 42 21.37 -12.13 12.00
C LEU A 42 22.82 -12.10 11.49
N PRO A 43 23.39 -13.27 11.16
CA PRO A 43 24.69 -13.36 10.52
C PRO A 43 24.77 -12.50 9.25
N SER A 44 25.98 -11.97 8.97
CA SER A 44 26.22 -11.06 7.83
C SER A 44 25.69 -11.59 6.51
N GLY A 45 25.85 -12.90 6.24
CA GLY A 45 25.36 -13.52 5.01
C GLY A 45 23.84 -13.43 4.80
N TRP A 46 23.04 -13.54 5.86
CA TRP A 46 21.58 -13.38 5.77
C TRP A 46 21.18 -11.92 5.51
N ARG A 47 21.93 -10.98 6.10
CA ARG A 47 21.72 -9.55 5.85
C ARG A 47 21.98 -9.20 4.38
N ASP A 48 23.04 -9.74 3.78
CA ASP A 48 23.39 -9.54 2.39
C ASP A 48 22.34 -10.15 1.45
N VAL A 49 21.83 -11.33 1.77
CA VAL A 49 20.69 -11.94 1.01
C VAL A 49 19.44 -11.07 1.10
N CYS A 50 19.08 -10.58 2.29
CA CYS A 50 17.93 -9.70 2.44
C CYS A 50 18.09 -8.38 1.68
N LEU A 51 19.30 -7.80 1.68
CA LEU A 51 19.63 -6.63 0.86
C LEU A 51 19.48 -6.92 -0.64
N ALA A 52 20.06 -8.03 -1.11
CA ALA A 52 19.96 -8.43 -2.51
C ALA A 52 18.52 -8.64 -2.95
N LEU A 53 17.69 -9.28 -2.12
CA LEU A 53 16.25 -9.47 -2.39
C LEU A 53 15.48 -8.14 -2.41
N THR A 54 15.79 -7.23 -1.48
CA THR A 54 15.17 -5.89 -1.42
C THR A 54 15.51 -5.08 -2.67
N PHE A 55 16.79 -5.00 -3.05
CA PHE A 55 17.22 -4.30 -4.27
C PHE A 55 16.75 -4.98 -5.55
N GLY A 56 16.81 -6.32 -5.61
CA GLY A 56 16.29 -7.10 -6.76
C GLY A 56 14.81 -6.86 -6.98
N SER A 57 14.02 -6.86 -5.91
CA SER A 57 12.60 -6.52 -5.97
C SER A 57 12.37 -5.09 -6.47
N TRP A 58 13.20 -4.13 -6.03
CA TRP A 58 13.12 -2.76 -6.50
C TRP A 58 13.39 -2.64 -8.00
N ILE A 59 14.42 -3.33 -8.50
CA ILE A 59 14.74 -3.38 -9.94
C ILE A 59 13.56 -3.93 -10.75
N VAL A 60 12.90 -4.99 -10.28
CA VAL A 60 11.71 -5.54 -10.95
C VAL A 60 10.60 -4.49 -11.07
N PHE A 61 10.35 -3.69 -10.03
CA PHE A 61 9.36 -2.61 -10.08
C PHE A 61 9.76 -1.48 -11.04
N VAL A 62 11.03 -1.10 -11.07
CA VAL A 62 11.55 -0.09 -12.01
C VAL A 62 11.39 -0.56 -13.46
N VAL A 63 11.72 -1.83 -13.73
CA VAL A 63 11.57 -2.44 -15.06
C VAL A 63 10.10 -2.48 -15.47
N ASP A 64 9.20 -2.93 -14.59
CA ASP A 64 7.75 -2.94 -14.85
C ASP A 64 7.24 -1.52 -15.19
N TYR A 65 7.63 -0.52 -14.41
CA TYR A 65 7.27 0.87 -14.66
C TYR A 65 7.80 1.39 -16.00
N ALA A 66 9.06 1.09 -16.33
CA ALA A 66 9.68 1.48 -17.60
C ALA A 66 9.00 0.82 -18.82
N VAL A 67 8.61 -0.45 -18.70
CA VAL A 67 7.86 -1.16 -19.74
C VAL A 67 6.47 -0.55 -19.93
N ARG A 68 5.74 -0.26 -18.85
CA ARG A 68 4.44 0.42 -18.91
C ARG A 68 4.54 1.81 -19.54
N LEU A 69 5.59 2.57 -19.19
CA LEU A 69 5.86 3.87 -19.79
C LEU A 69 6.07 3.75 -21.31
N ARG A 70 6.86 2.79 -21.76
CA ARG A 70 7.10 2.54 -23.20
C ARG A 70 5.83 2.07 -23.93
N LEU A 71 5.06 1.16 -23.34
CA LEU A 71 3.84 0.63 -23.96
C LEU A 71 2.69 1.65 -23.99
N SER A 72 2.71 2.65 -23.11
CA SER A 72 1.67 3.68 -23.08
C SER A 72 1.72 4.66 -24.25
N GLY A 73 2.85 4.77 -24.95
CA GLY A 73 3.06 5.75 -26.02
C GLY A 73 2.93 7.22 -25.57
N LEU A 74 2.79 7.47 -24.27
CA LEU A 74 2.68 8.81 -23.70
C LEU A 74 4.07 9.34 -23.34
N GLY A 75 4.27 10.66 -23.49
CA GLY A 75 5.50 11.28 -22.99
C GLY A 75 5.62 11.13 -21.46
N PRO A 76 6.86 11.06 -20.90
CA PRO A 76 7.10 10.74 -19.50
C PRO A 76 6.32 11.63 -18.51
N LEU A 77 6.22 12.92 -18.80
CA LEU A 77 5.52 13.88 -17.94
C LEU A 77 3.99 13.66 -17.91
N ARG A 78 3.41 13.30 -19.08
CA ARG A 78 1.98 12.97 -19.17
C ARG A 78 1.67 11.63 -18.53
N PHE A 79 2.58 10.68 -18.65
CA PHE A 79 2.45 9.37 -18.01
C PHE A 79 2.47 9.48 -16.48
N VAL A 80 3.45 10.19 -15.89
CA VAL A 80 3.54 10.46 -14.46
C VAL A 80 2.26 11.13 -13.92
N ARG A 81 1.75 12.15 -14.59
CA ARG A 81 0.50 12.82 -14.19
C ARG A 81 -0.72 11.90 -14.27
N ARG A 82 -0.76 11.01 -15.25
CA ARG A 82 -1.89 10.09 -15.47
C ARG A 82 -1.85 8.88 -14.56
N HIS A 83 -0.64 8.40 -14.24
CA HIS A 83 -0.36 7.26 -13.37
C HIS A 83 0.34 7.72 -12.08
N PHE A 84 -0.16 8.84 -11.51
CA PHE A 84 0.44 9.44 -10.32
C PHE A 84 0.58 8.44 -9.16
N LEU A 85 -0.46 7.62 -8.90
CA LEU A 85 -0.43 6.59 -7.86
C LEU A 85 0.63 5.53 -8.12
N ASP A 86 0.78 5.04 -9.36
CA ASP A 86 1.81 4.06 -9.71
C ASP A 86 3.22 4.64 -9.53
N THR A 87 3.39 5.91 -9.86
CA THR A 87 4.66 6.63 -9.66
C THR A 87 4.97 6.81 -8.17
N VAL A 88 3.97 7.18 -7.37
CA VAL A 88 4.10 7.31 -5.91
C VAL A 88 4.46 5.96 -5.28
N VAL A 89 3.81 4.88 -5.69
CA VAL A 89 4.12 3.50 -5.22
C VAL A 89 5.53 3.07 -5.62
N LEU A 90 6.04 3.52 -6.77
CA LEU A 90 7.43 3.23 -7.18
C LEU A 90 8.44 3.95 -6.29
N ILE A 91 8.20 5.24 -5.98
CA ILE A 91 9.09 6.08 -5.19
C ILE A 91 9.02 5.71 -3.70
N LEU A 92 7.81 5.47 -3.18
CA LEU A 92 7.58 5.13 -1.79
C LEU A 92 7.49 3.61 -1.60
N PRO A 93 8.56 2.97 -1.11
CA PRO A 93 8.57 1.52 -0.88
C PRO A 93 7.47 1.07 0.09
N LEU A 94 7.05 1.97 0.98
CA LEU A 94 5.95 1.82 1.93
C LEU A 94 4.62 1.41 1.28
N LEU A 95 4.33 1.91 0.08
CA LEU A 95 3.04 1.69 -0.61
C LEU A 95 3.04 0.46 -1.51
N ARG A 96 4.19 -0.19 -1.71
CA ARG A 96 4.30 -1.38 -2.58
C ARG A 96 3.42 -2.55 -2.15
N PRO A 97 3.30 -2.87 -0.84
CA PRO A 97 2.43 -3.95 -0.39
C PRO A 97 0.96 -3.75 -0.77
N LEU A 98 0.50 -2.51 -1.02
CA LEU A 98 -0.86 -2.24 -1.49
C LEU A 98 -1.19 -2.86 -2.86
N ARG A 99 -0.19 -3.27 -3.64
CA ARG A 99 -0.42 -4.07 -4.87
C ARG A 99 -1.09 -5.41 -4.59
N VAL A 100 -0.88 -6.00 -3.42
CA VAL A 100 -1.57 -7.22 -2.98
C VAL A 100 -3.08 -7.01 -2.96
N VAL A 101 -3.55 -5.83 -2.53
CA VAL A 101 -4.96 -5.47 -2.50
C VAL A 101 -5.56 -5.43 -3.91
N THR A 102 -4.85 -4.85 -4.86
CA THR A 102 -5.30 -4.79 -6.26
C THR A 102 -5.29 -6.17 -6.94
N ALA A 103 -4.34 -7.03 -6.59
CA ALA A 103 -4.29 -8.41 -7.07
C ALA A 103 -5.46 -9.24 -6.50
N TYR A 104 -5.78 -9.04 -5.22
CA TYR A 104 -6.92 -9.69 -4.57
C TYR A 104 -8.25 -9.26 -5.21
N ASP A 105 -8.45 -7.97 -5.50
CA ASP A 105 -9.64 -7.49 -6.24
C ASP A 105 -9.79 -8.16 -7.60
N ARG A 106 -8.70 -8.27 -8.36
CA ARG A 106 -8.73 -8.91 -9.69
C ARG A 106 -8.98 -10.41 -9.60
N ALA A 107 -8.44 -11.10 -8.59
CA ALA A 107 -8.69 -12.51 -8.36
C ALA A 107 -10.16 -12.78 -8.03
N GLN A 108 -10.78 -11.94 -7.19
CA GLN A 108 -12.21 -12.03 -6.89
C GLN A 108 -13.11 -11.76 -8.10
N ARG A 109 -12.76 -10.80 -8.96
CA ARG A 109 -13.52 -10.50 -10.18
C ARG A 109 -13.48 -11.63 -11.21
N ARG A 110 -12.49 -12.52 -11.15
CA ARG A 110 -12.41 -13.71 -12.03
C ARG A 110 -13.32 -14.86 -11.58
N GLN A 111 -13.68 -14.93 -10.32
CA GLN A 111 -14.69 -15.85 -9.82
C GLN A 111 -16.06 -15.26 -10.13
N GLN A 112 -16.79 -15.84 -11.07
CA GLN A 112 -18.06 -15.35 -11.65
C GLN A 112 -19.22 -15.20 -10.64
N GLU A 113 -19.04 -15.60 -9.38
CA GLU A 113 -19.97 -15.33 -8.31
C GLU A 113 -19.35 -14.37 -7.28
N PRO A 114 -19.88 -13.14 -7.16
CA PRO A 114 -19.44 -12.24 -6.09
C PRO A 114 -19.96 -12.74 -4.75
N ARG A 115 -19.14 -13.56 -4.05
CA ARG A 115 -19.48 -14.08 -2.71
C ARG A 115 -19.65 -12.99 -1.66
N LEU A 116 -19.18 -11.77 -1.95
CA LEU A 116 -19.25 -10.64 -1.03
C LEU A 116 -20.06 -9.50 -1.66
N THR A 117 -20.91 -8.88 -0.87
CA THR A 117 -21.56 -7.61 -1.21
C THR A 117 -20.49 -6.53 -1.46
N LEU A 118 -20.84 -5.47 -2.20
CA LEU A 118 -19.92 -4.35 -2.46
C LEU A 118 -19.32 -3.79 -1.15
N TYR A 119 -20.15 -3.65 -0.12
CA TYR A 119 -19.73 -3.20 1.21
C TYR A 119 -18.68 -4.13 1.85
N ALA A 120 -18.96 -5.43 1.91
CA ALA A 120 -18.02 -6.41 2.48
C ALA A 120 -16.68 -6.43 1.73
N ARG A 121 -16.70 -6.20 0.42
CA ARG A 121 -15.49 -6.09 -0.41
C ARG A 121 -14.69 -4.83 -0.07
N VAL A 122 -15.34 -3.68 0.07
CA VAL A 122 -14.67 -2.43 0.47
C VAL A 122 -14.05 -2.58 1.85
N MET A 123 -14.77 -3.19 2.81
CA MET A 123 -14.24 -3.43 4.16
C MET A 123 -13.03 -4.36 4.15
N ALA A 124 -13.07 -5.44 3.35
CA ALA A 124 -11.93 -6.34 3.22
C ALA A 124 -10.69 -5.64 2.62
N TYR A 125 -10.90 -4.80 1.59
CA TYR A 125 -9.80 -4.05 0.97
C TYR A 125 -9.24 -2.98 1.91
N ALA A 126 -10.09 -2.26 2.62
CA ALA A 126 -9.67 -1.26 3.59
C ALA A 126 -8.88 -1.90 4.74
N GLY A 127 -9.37 -3.02 5.29
CA GLY A 127 -8.70 -3.76 6.35
C GLY A 127 -7.34 -4.30 5.92
N LEU A 128 -7.26 -4.94 4.73
CA LEU A 128 -6.00 -5.43 4.19
C LEU A 128 -5.02 -4.28 3.91
N SER A 129 -5.52 -3.17 3.34
CA SER A 129 -4.70 -1.98 3.09
C SER A 129 -4.17 -1.37 4.38
N ALA A 130 -5.02 -1.23 5.40
CA ALA A 130 -4.63 -0.69 6.70
C ALA A 130 -3.55 -1.56 7.37
N THR A 131 -3.72 -2.89 7.32
CA THR A 131 -2.75 -3.84 7.90
C THR A 131 -1.40 -3.77 7.19
N LEU A 132 -1.38 -3.83 5.85
CA LEU A 132 -0.15 -3.77 5.07
C LEU A 132 0.55 -2.42 5.20
N LEU A 133 -0.21 -1.33 5.18
CA LEU A 133 0.31 0.02 5.32
C LEU A 133 0.83 0.27 6.74
N GLY A 134 0.09 -0.18 7.75
CA GLY A 134 0.49 -0.08 9.15
C GLY A 134 1.79 -0.82 9.42
N PHE A 135 1.89 -2.07 8.94
CA PHE A 135 3.09 -2.87 9.09
C PHE A 135 4.30 -2.26 8.36
N ALA A 136 4.13 -1.88 7.09
CA ALA A 136 5.21 -1.25 6.32
C ALA A 136 5.61 0.12 6.90
N GLY A 137 4.64 0.90 7.38
CA GLY A 137 4.88 2.18 8.05
C GLY A 137 5.63 2.02 9.36
N ALA A 138 5.24 1.05 10.19
CA ALA A 138 5.93 0.72 11.42
C ALA A 138 7.39 0.30 11.16
N LEU A 139 7.63 -0.55 10.17
CA LEU A 139 8.99 -0.94 9.78
C LEU A 139 9.82 0.27 9.35
N THR A 140 9.25 1.13 8.51
CA THR A 140 9.98 2.27 7.96
C THR A 140 10.28 3.32 9.04
N VAL A 141 9.31 3.65 9.89
CA VAL A 141 9.54 4.60 10.98
C VAL A 141 10.53 4.05 12.00
N TYR A 142 10.45 2.77 12.33
CA TYR A 142 11.41 2.12 13.21
C TYR A 142 12.83 2.15 12.63
N ASP A 143 13.00 1.92 11.32
CA ASP A 143 14.32 1.95 10.67
C ASP A 143 14.96 3.34 10.72
N VAL A 144 14.17 4.42 10.52
CA VAL A 144 14.68 5.80 10.48
C VAL A 144 14.80 6.45 11.85
N GLU A 145 14.05 5.99 12.86
CA GLU A 145 14.12 6.48 14.25
C GLU A 145 15.16 5.74 15.10
N TYR A 146 15.55 4.53 14.68
CA TYR A 146 16.44 3.69 15.47
C TYR A 146 17.80 4.36 15.71
N GLY A 147 18.13 4.51 17.01
CA GLY A 147 19.38 5.13 17.42
C GLY A 147 19.43 6.66 17.26
N ALA A 148 18.33 7.29 16.84
CA ALA A 148 18.27 8.74 16.74
C ALA A 148 18.26 9.38 18.15
N PRO A 149 19.00 10.48 18.36
CA PRO A 149 18.99 11.18 19.65
C PRO A 149 17.59 11.66 20.02
N GLY A 150 17.12 11.30 21.21
CA GLY A 150 15.80 11.70 21.72
C GLY A 150 14.63 10.95 21.08
N ALA A 151 14.86 9.86 20.33
CA ALA A 151 13.81 9.04 19.76
C ALA A 151 12.95 8.42 20.87
N SER A 152 11.62 8.54 20.74
CA SER A 152 10.64 7.85 21.58
C SER A 152 10.26 6.48 21.01
N ILE A 153 10.49 6.25 19.72
CA ILE A 153 10.27 4.99 19.03
C ILE A 153 11.58 4.20 19.05
N VAL A 154 11.76 3.38 20.09
CA VAL A 154 13.00 2.62 20.32
C VAL A 154 12.86 1.14 20.01
N THR A 155 11.63 0.60 20.00
CA THR A 155 11.32 -0.78 19.65
C THR A 155 10.38 -0.85 18.45
N PHE A 156 10.32 -2.02 17.80
CA PHE A 156 9.31 -2.24 16.78
C PHE A 156 7.88 -2.21 17.36
N GLY A 157 7.71 -2.58 18.62
CA GLY A 157 6.43 -2.47 19.34
C GLY A 157 5.95 -1.02 19.43
N ASP A 158 6.82 -0.08 19.76
CA ASP A 158 6.51 1.37 19.79
C ASP A 158 6.11 1.87 18.40
N ALA A 159 6.85 1.43 17.36
CA ALA A 159 6.54 1.78 15.98
C ALA A 159 5.19 1.23 15.53
N ALA A 160 4.88 -0.02 15.87
CA ALA A 160 3.60 -0.64 15.55
C ALA A 160 2.44 0.04 16.27
N TRP A 161 2.60 0.35 17.56
CA TRP A 161 1.64 1.12 18.36
C TRP A 161 1.38 2.49 17.73
N TRP A 162 2.44 3.23 17.44
CA TRP A 162 2.37 4.53 16.79
C TRP A 162 1.65 4.47 15.43
N ALA A 163 1.97 3.45 14.61
CA ALA A 163 1.35 3.28 13.30
C ALA A 163 -0.15 3.00 13.41
N CYS A 164 -0.57 2.17 14.37
CA CYS A 164 -1.98 1.90 14.66
C CYS A 164 -2.70 3.16 15.12
N ALA A 165 -2.14 3.90 16.09
CA ALA A 165 -2.72 5.13 16.61
C ALA A 165 -2.85 6.22 15.53
N THR A 166 -1.87 6.29 14.63
CA THR A 166 -1.85 7.25 13.50
C THR A 166 -2.87 6.90 12.43
N LEU A 167 -2.94 5.63 11.99
CA LEU A 167 -3.90 5.18 10.98
C LEU A 167 -5.35 5.23 11.49
N ALA A 168 -5.55 4.96 12.77
CA ALA A 168 -6.85 5.10 13.43
C ALA A 168 -7.23 6.56 13.73
N THR A 169 -6.35 7.52 13.39
CA THR A 169 -6.53 8.97 13.66
C THR A 169 -6.70 9.33 15.13
N VAL A 170 -6.25 8.46 16.05
CA VAL A 170 -6.31 8.67 17.50
C VAL A 170 -5.20 9.61 17.97
N GLY A 171 -3.95 9.33 17.59
CA GLY A 171 -2.79 10.18 17.82
C GLY A 171 -2.54 10.48 19.30
N TYR A 172 -2.34 9.47 20.15
CA TYR A 172 -2.08 9.66 21.59
C TYR A 172 -0.90 10.60 21.89
N GLY A 173 0.10 10.65 21.00
CA GLY A 173 1.28 11.51 21.18
C GLY A 173 2.29 11.02 22.22
N ASP A 174 2.11 9.83 22.73
CA ASP A 174 3.00 9.17 23.71
C ASP A 174 4.32 8.72 23.06
N VAL A 175 4.27 8.24 21.84
CA VAL A 175 5.42 7.95 20.97
C VAL A 175 5.23 8.64 19.63
N VAL A 176 6.26 9.35 19.15
CA VAL A 176 6.20 10.14 17.92
C VAL A 176 7.55 10.14 17.20
N PRO A 177 7.60 10.19 15.87
CA PRO A 177 8.85 10.32 15.14
C PRO A 177 9.48 11.70 15.36
N VAL A 178 10.78 11.69 15.69
CA VAL A 178 11.58 12.90 15.94
C VAL A 178 12.44 13.28 14.74
N THR A 179 12.84 12.29 13.91
CA THR A 179 13.67 12.55 12.73
C THR A 179 12.87 13.21 11.60
N PRO A 180 13.51 14.04 10.76
CA PRO A 180 12.85 14.59 9.57
C PRO A 180 12.30 13.51 8.63
N ALA A 181 13.03 12.40 8.45
CA ALA A 181 12.58 11.28 7.63
C ALA A 181 11.37 10.59 8.24
N GLY A 182 11.37 10.34 9.55
CA GLY A 182 10.22 9.78 10.28
C GLY A 182 8.98 10.66 10.19
N ARG A 183 9.14 11.99 10.25
CA ARG A 183 8.04 12.94 10.06
C ARG A 183 7.46 12.92 8.65
N VAL A 184 8.28 12.74 7.62
CA VAL A 184 7.79 12.57 6.24
C VAL A 184 6.97 11.28 6.13
N VAL A 185 7.44 10.17 6.71
CA VAL A 185 6.67 8.92 6.79
C VAL A 185 5.35 9.15 7.52
N ALA A 186 5.37 9.89 8.64
CA ALA A 186 4.18 10.21 9.43
C ALA A 186 3.12 10.95 8.61
N VAL A 187 3.51 11.98 7.87
CA VAL A 187 2.59 12.73 7.00
C VAL A 187 1.96 11.81 5.94
N GLY A 188 2.76 10.93 5.32
CA GLY A 188 2.25 9.94 4.38
C GLY A 188 1.25 8.96 5.01
N MET A 189 1.55 8.47 6.23
CA MET A 189 0.66 7.59 6.99
C MET A 189 -0.65 8.27 7.37
N MET A 190 -0.61 9.53 7.83
CA MET A 190 -1.79 10.34 8.16
C MET A 190 -2.69 10.54 6.94
N ALA A 191 -2.11 10.89 5.79
CA ALA A 191 -2.87 11.05 4.54
C ALA A 191 -3.54 9.74 4.10
N CYS A 192 -2.85 8.61 4.21
CA CYS A 192 -3.40 7.29 3.90
C CYS A 192 -4.50 6.87 4.89
N GLY A 193 -4.31 7.12 6.20
CA GLY A 193 -5.32 6.86 7.23
C GLY A 193 -6.62 7.61 6.96
N LEU A 194 -6.52 8.91 6.65
CA LEU A 194 -7.67 9.74 6.28
C LEU A 194 -8.39 9.21 5.02
N ALA A 195 -7.62 8.81 4.00
CA ALA A 195 -8.19 8.26 2.77
C ALA A 195 -8.92 6.91 3.02
N LEU A 196 -8.34 6.03 3.85
CA LEU A 196 -8.96 4.76 4.23
C LEU A 196 -10.24 4.98 5.04
N LEU A 197 -10.21 5.87 6.03
CA LEU A 197 -11.38 6.23 6.83
C LEU A 197 -12.50 6.80 5.95
N GLY A 198 -12.18 7.72 5.05
CA GLY A 198 -13.14 8.29 4.10
C GLY A 198 -13.76 7.24 3.18
N ALA A 199 -12.96 6.29 2.68
CA ALA A 199 -13.45 5.21 1.83
C ALA A 199 -14.42 4.28 2.58
N VAL A 200 -14.09 3.91 3.82
CA VAL A 200 -14.95 3.06 4.68
C VAL A 200 -16.25 3.78 5.02
N THR A 201 -16.16 5.01 5.53
CA THR A 201 -17.34 5.80 5.93
C THR A 201 -18.24 6.10 4.75
N GLY A 202 -17.68 6.50 3.61
CA GLY A 202 -18.46 6.76 2.39
C GLY A 202 -19.16 5.52 1.85
N SER A 203 -18.50 4.36 1.90
CA SER A 203 -19.11 3.08 1.51
C SER A 203 -20.25 2.68 2.44
N PHE A 204 -20.07 2.83 3.76
CA PHE A 204 -21.10 2.54 4.75
C PHE A 204 -22.31 3.47 4.58
N SER A 205 -22.10 4.76 4.42
CA SER A 205 -23.17 5.74 4.19
C SER A 205 -23.97 5.43 2.92
N SER A 206 -23.27 5.06 1.84
CA SER A 206 -23.94 4.66 0.58
C SER A 206 -24.79 3.40 0.74
N TRP A 207 -24.30 2.41 1.49
CA TRP A 207 -25.05 1.19 1.81
C TRP A 207 -26.30 1.52 2.63
N LEU A 208 -26.18 2.34 3.66
CA LEU A 208 -27.29 2.73 4.54
C LEU A 208 -28.42 3.42 3.74
N ILE A 209 -28.04 4.36 2.86
CA ILE A 209 -29.02 5.03 1.97
C ILE A 209 -29.75 4.02 1.08
N GLN A 210 -29.05 3.00 0.55
CA GLN A 210 -29.69 1.97 -0.28
C GLN A 210 -30.67 1.09 0.49
N VAL A 211 -30.35 0.77 1.76
CA VAL A 211 -31.26 0.00 2.64
C VAL A 211 -32.55 0.78 2.88
N PHE A 212 -32.46 2.03 3.33
CA PHE A 212 -33.64 2.85 3.59
C PHE A 212 -34.49 3.13 2.36
N ARG A 213 -33.86 3.24 1.18
CA ARG A 213 -34.61 3.43 -0.08
C ARG A 213 -35.44 2.21 -0.44
N ARG A 214 -34.93 1.00 -0.20
CA ARG A 214 -35.67 -0.26 -0.44
C ARG A 214 -36.83 -0.43 0.51
N GLU A 215 -36.64 -0.13 1.80
CA GLU A 215 -37.72 -0.19 2.81
C GLU A 215 -38.85 0.82 2.50
N GLY A 216 -38.52 1.99 1.95
CA GLY A 216 -39.51 2.99 1.55
C GLY A 216 -40.27 2.69 0.24
N GLU A 217 -39.80 1.74 -0.56
CA GLU A 217 -40.48 1.28 -1.79
C GLU A 217 -41.40 0.07 -1.53
N GLU A 218 -41.24 -0.64 -0.41
CA GLU A 218 -42.02 -1.82 -0.02
C GLU A 218 -43.18 -1.49 0.93
N GLY A 219 -43.32 -0.25 1.42
CA GLY A 219 -44.39 0.25 2.30
C GLY A 219 -45.31 1.25 1.60
#